data_c32b2fee25e8c4c92c1c1fcc86b7279c
#
_entry.id   c32b2fee25e8c4c92c1c1fcc86b7279c
#
_cell.length_a   1.000
_cell.length_b   1.000
_cell.length_c   1.000
_cell.angle_alpha   90.00
_cell.angle_beta   90.00
_cell.angle_gamma   90.00
#
_symmetry.space_group_name_H-M   'P 1'
#
loop_
_entity.id
_entity.type
_entity.pdbx_description
1 polymer ?
#
loop_
_entity_poly.entity_id
_entity_poly.type
_entity_poly.pdbx_seq_one_letter_code
_entity_poly.pdbx_strand_id
1 'polypeptide(L)'
;IPAKRKFNPFLKALTIGTGFPDFVCFKKVEDGNYEVIGLEAKRKGYLDKIERGMCHWLIENGIFGRILIAKLGKKRGEIEYVDFKEKYN
;
A
#
# COMPACT_ATOMS: atom_id res chain seq x y z
N ILE A 1 13.66 5.53 10.63
CA ILE A 1 13.10 6.50 9.67
C ILE A 1 11.91 7.21 10.31
N PRO A 2 11.94 8.53 10.35
CA PRO A 2 10.80 9.25 10.92
C PRO A 2 9.54 9.02 10.09
N ALA A 3 8.44 8.74 10.77
CA ALA A 3 7.15 8.57 10.12
C ALA A 3 6.66 9.92 9.58
N LYS A 4 6.14 9.91 8.37
CA LYS A 4 5.53 11.08 7.75
C LYS A 4 4.03 10.83 7.62
N ARG A 5 3.23 11.82 8.02
CA ARG A 5 1.77 11.74 7.90
C ARG A 5 1.31 12.56 6.71
N LYS A 6 0.45 11.97 5.90
CA LYS A 6 -0.11 12.65 4.75
C LYS A 6 -1.47 12.05 4.40
N PHE A 7 -2.46 12.92 4.21
CA PHE A 7 -3.73 12.46 3.69
C PHE A 7 -3.60 12.23 2.19
N ASN A 8 -3.96 11.04 1.72
CA ASN A 8 -3.95 10.71 0.31
C ASN A 8 -5.36 10.88 -0.25
N PRO A 9 -5.63 11.94 -1.04
CA PRO A 9 -6.97 12.20 -1.55
C PRO A 9 -7.48 11.15 -2.53
N PHE A 10 -6.59 10.44 -3.23
CA PHE A 10 -6.97 9.40 -4.17
C PHE A 10 -7.45 8.15 -3.47
N LEU A 11 -6.83 7.81 -2.35
CA LEU A 11 -7.23 6.67 -1.53
C LEU A 11 -8.23 7.08 -0.45
N LYS A 12 -8.40 8.38 -0.22
CA LYS A 12 -9.21 8.94 0.88
C LYS A 12 -8.81 8.32 2.21
N ALA A 13 -7.50 8.34 2.48
CA ALA A 13 -6.91 7.66 3.62
C ALA A 13 -5.79 8.47 4.24
N LEU A 14 -5.64 8.35 5.56
CA LEU A 14 -4.47 8.88 6.25
C LEU A 14 -3.30 7.94 5.98
N THR A 15 -2.18 8.50 5.52
CA THR A 15 -1.00 7.73 5.15
C THR A 15 0.16 8.09 6.05
N ILE A 16 0.86 7.07 6.54
CA ILE A 16 2.04 7.22 7.41
C ILE A 16 3.20 6.46 6.79
N GLY A 17 4.33 7.13 6.63
CA GLY A 17 5.55 6.48 6.13
C GLY A 17 6.18 5.61 7.21
N THR A 18 6.50 4.35 6.89
CA THR A 18 6.96 3.37 7.87
C THR A 18 8.25 2.63 7.49
N GLY A 19 8.69 2.72 6.24
CA GLY A 19 9.85 1.97 5.74
C GLY A 19 9.44 0.82 4.83
N PHE A 20 8.92 -0.28 5.37
CA PHE A 20 8.30 -1.33 4.56
C PHE A 20 7.03 -1.85 5.24
N PRO A 21 5.91 -1.84 4.53
CA PRO A 21 5.76 -1.11 3.27
C PRO A 21 6.09 0.37 3.45
N ASP A 22 6.33 1.07 2.35
CA ASP A 22 6.71 2.48 2.43
C ASP A 22 5.74 3.30 3.25
N PHE A 23 4.45 2.99 3.13
CA PHE A 23 3.38 3.71 3.81
C PHE A 23 2.33 2.76 4.36
N VAL A 24 1.69 3.17 5.44
CA VAL A 24 0.51 2.51 5.98
C VAL A 24 -0.65 3.49 5.89
N CYS A 25 -1.76 3.04 5.31
CA CYS A 25 -2.94 3.87 5.09
C CYS A 25 -4.10 3.36 5.95
N PHE A 26 -4.80 4.27 6.59
CA PHE A 26 -5.98 3.96 7.39
C PHE A 26 -7.20 4.54 6.68
N LYS A 27 -8.02 3.69 6.12
CA LYS A 27 -9.21 4.11 5.39
C LYS A 27 -10.46 3.79 6.18
N LYS A 28 -11.27 4.81 6.45
CA LYS A 28 -12.54 4.61 7.15
C LYS A 28 -13.51 3.89 6.21
N VAL A 29 -14.06 2.78 6.67
CA VAL A 29 -15.06 2.01 5.92
C VAL A 29 -16.45 2.41 6.39
N GLU A 30 -16.64 2.43 7.71
CA GLU A 30 -17.85 2.88 8.36
C GLU A 30 -17.51 3.35 9.77
N ASP A 31 -18.45 3.91 10.51
CA ASP A 31 -18.19 4.41 11.86
C ASP A 31 -17.61 3.31 12.74
N GLY A 32 -16.43 3.59 13.30
CA GLY A 32 -15.73 2.66 14.17
C GLY A 32 -14.93 1.58 13.45
N ASN A 33 -15.01 1.48 12.13
CA ASN A 33 -14.30 0.47 11.36
C ASN A 33 -13.38 1.09 10.31
N TYR A 34 -12.14 0.59 10.28
CA TYR A 34 -11.11 1.08 9.38
C TYR A 34 -10.47 -0.10 8.64
N GLU A 35 -10.12 0.14 7.38
CA GLU A 35 -9.26 -0.76 6.62
C GLU A 35 -7.83 -0.27 6.74
N VAL A 36 -6.90 -1.16 7.07
CA VAL A 36 -5.47 -0.86 7.11
C VAL A 36 -4.85 -1.37 5.82
N ILE A 37 -4.25 -0.47 5.06
CA ILE A 37 -3.72 -0.76 3.73
C ILE A 37 -2.22 -0.48 3.75
N GLY A 38 -1.42 -1.47 3.31
CA GLY A 38 -0.01 -1.26 3.05
C GLY A 38 0.18 -0.69 1.66
N LEU A 39 1.06 0.30 1.51
CA LEU A 39 1.34 0.92 0.22
C LEU A 39 2.84 0.90 -0.03
N GLU A 40 3.26 0.24 -1.09
CA GLU A 40 4.65 0.16 -1.50
C GLU A 40 4.83 0.85 -2.85
N ALA A 41 5.77 1.80 -2.91
CA ALA A 41 6.03 2.55 -4.13
C ALA A 41 7.08 1.81 -4.97
N LYS A 42 6.70 1.39 -6.17
CA LYS A 42 7.59 0.73 -7.11
C LYS A 42 7.37 1.32 -8.51
N ARG A 43 8.36 2.00 -9.00
CA ARG A 43 8.26 2.73 -10.28
C ARG A 43 7.66 1.89 -11.41
N LYS A 44 8.10 0.62 -11.54
CA LYS A 44 7.62 -0.29 -12.59
C LYS A 44 6.54 -1.26 -12.08
N GLY A 45 6.18 -1.18 -10.82
CA GLY A 45 5.13 -2.01 -10.25
C GLY A 45 5.53 -3.43 -9.86
N TYR A 46 6.82 -3.73 -9.81
CA TYR A 46 7.31 -5.07 -9.47
C TYR A 46 7.98 -5.11 -8.11
N LEU A 47 7.64 -6.12 -7.33
CA LEU A 47 8.29 -6.41 -6.05
C LEU A 47 9.35 -7.49 -6.27
N ASP A 48 10.45 -7.41 -5.52
CA ASP A 48 11.42 -8.49 -5.51
C ASP A 48 10.90 -9.66 -4.66
N LYS A 49 11.65 -10.76 -4.66
CA LYS A 49 11.25 -11.98 -3.95
C LYS A 49 11.06 -11.76 -2.44
N ILE A 50 11.96 -11.01 -1.82
CA ILE A 50 11.90 -10.75 -0.39
C ILE A 50 10.67 -9.89 -0.06
N GLU A 51 10.43 -8.86 -0.84
CA GLU A 51 9.27 -7.99 -0.65
C GLU A 51 7.97 -8.75 -0.84
N ARG A 52 7.90 -9.64 -1.84
CA ARG A 52 6.72 -10.50 -2.03
C ARG A 52 6.47 -11.41 -0.83
N GLY A 53 7.55 -11.98 -0.29
CA GLY A 53 7.46 -12.80 0.91
C GLY A 53 6.93 -12.03 2.11
N MET A 54 7.42 -10.81 2.31
CA MET A 54 6.95 -9.94 3.40
C MET A 54 5.48 -9.56 3.22
N CYS A 55 5.06 -9.25 2.00
CA CYS A 55 3.65 -8.93 1.72
C CYS A 55 2.74 -10.11 1.99
N HIS A 56 3.13 -11.31 1.56
CA HIS A 56 2.35 -12.52 1.86
C HIS A 56 2.20 -12.73 3.36
N TRP A 57 3.29 -12.59 4.10
CA TRP A 57 3.25 -12.77 5.55
C TRP A 57 2.32 -11.75 6.21
N LEU A 58 2.43 -10.49 5.81
CA LEU A 58 1.60 -9.41 6.36
C LEU A 58 0.11 -9.63 6.11
N ILE A 59 -0.25 -10.08 4.92
CA ILE A 59 -1.64 -10.35 4.57
C ILE A 59 -2.14 -11.60 5.28
N GLU A 60 -1.36 -12.68 5.28
CA GLU A 60 -1.75 -13.94 5.93
C GLU A 60 -1.97 -13.80 7.43
N ASN A 61 -1.22 -12.91 8.07
CA ASN A 61 -1.34 -12.66 9.49
C ASN A 61 -2.35 -11.55 9.84
N GLY A 62 -3.08 -11.07 8.84
CA GLY A 62 -4.13 -10.08 9.07
C GLY A 62 -3.66 -8.71 9.49
N ILE A 63 -2.37 -8.39 9.26
CA ILE A 63 -1.81 -7.07 9.59
C ILE A 63 -2.42 -6.00 8.69
N PHE A 64 -2.56 -6.32 7.39
CA PHE A 64 -3.19 -5.42 6.42
C PHE A 64 -4.38 -6.11 5.76
N GLY A 65 -5.45 -5.35 5.51
CA GLY A 65 -6.58 -5.84 4.73
C GLY A 65 -6.18 -6.07 3.28
N ARG A 66 -5.29 -5.21 2.77
CA ARG A 66 -4.70 -5.36 1.43
C ARG A 66 -3.39 -4.58 1.37
N ILE A 67 -2.59 -4.89 0.35
CA ILE A 67 -1.37 -4.16 0.05
C ILE A 67 -1.47 -3.70 -1.40
N LEU A 68 -1.23 -2.42 -1.62
CA LEU A 68 -1.24 -1.82 -2.96
C LEU A 68 0.17 -1.46 -3.36
N ILE A 69 0.46 -1.63 -4.64
CA ILE A 69 1.72 -1.20 -5.24
C ILE A 69 1.42 0.05 -6.06
N ALA A 70 2.04 1.16 -5.70
CA ALA A 70 1.92 2.41 -6.43
C ALA A 70 3.01 2.45 -7.50
N LYS A 71 2.60 2.51 -8.76
CA LYS A 71 3.54 2.56 -9.89
C LYS A 71 3.24 3.75 -10.79
N LEU A 72 4.18 4.09 -11.66
CA LEU A 72 3.96 5.14 -12.64
C LEU A 72 2.95 4.65 -13.67
N GLY A 73 1.98 5.51 -13.98
CA GLY A 73 0.99 5.24 -15.02
C GLY A 73 1.55 5.54 -16.41
N LYS A 74 0.70 5.39 -17.42
CA LYS A 74 1.07 5.60 -18.81
C LYS A 74 1.33 7.07 -19.12
N LYS A 75 0.59 7.97 -18.46
CA LYS A 75 0.73 9.41 -18.66
C LYS A 75 1.65 9.99 -17.59
N ARG A 76 2.37 11.06 -17.96
CA ARG A 76 3.24 11.76 -17.03
C ARG A 76 2.45 12.26 -15.81
N GLY A 77 2.97 11.95 -14.62
CA GLY A 77 2.34 12.36 -13.36
C GLY A 77 1.21 11.46 -12.90
N GLU A 78 0.85 10.46 -13.69
CA GLU A 78 -0.18 9.49 -13.31
C GLU A 78 0.41 8.41 -12.42
N ILE A 79 -0.36 8.05 -11.38
CA ILE A 79 -0.01 6.93 -10.50
C ILE A 79 -1.11 5.88 -10.61
N GLU A 80 -0.72 4.64 -10.85
CA GLU A 80 -1.62 3.50 -10.84
C GLU A 80 -1.38 2.68 -9.58
N TYR A 81 -2.46 2.16 -9.00
CA TYR A 81 -2.40 1.30 -7.83
C TYR A 81 -2.76 -0.12 -8.21
N VAL A 82 -1.88 -1.07 -7.90
CA VAL A 82 -2.05 -2.47 -8.22
C VAL A 82 -2.19 -3.27 -6.93
N ASP A 83 -3.23 -4.08 -6.82
CA ASP A 83 -3.44 -4.91 -5.63
C ASP A 83 -2.45 -6.07 -5.64
N PHE A 84 -1.73 -6.26 -4.52
CA PHE A 84 -0.72 -7.30 -4.40
C PHE A 84 -1.29 -8.69 -4.65
N LYS A 85 -2.43 -9.02 -4.04
CA LYS A 85 -3.02 -10.36 -4.18
C LYS A 85 -3.49 -10.65 -5.60
N GLU A 86 -3.95 -9.64 -6.32
CA GLU A 86 -4.34 -9.81 -7.71
C GLU A 86 -3.13 -10.08 -8.60
N LYS A 87 -2.02 -9.42 -8.30
CA LYS A 87 -0.81 -9.55 -9.12
C LYS A 87 0.00 -10.80 -8.81
N TYR A 88 0.13 -11.15 -7.54
CA TYR A 88 1.04 -12.22 -7.07
C TYR A 88 0.31 -13.36 -6.37
N ASN A 89 -0.91 -13.52 -6.68
CA ASN A 89 -1.70 -14.59 -6.08
C ASN A 89 -1.22 -15.98 -6.50
#